data_516277c5ff30f5371a8936d2314da403
#
_entry.id   516277c5ff30f5371a8936d2314da403
#
_cell.length_a   1.000
_cell.length_b   1.000
_cell.length_c   1.000
_cell.angle_alpha   90.00
_cell.angle_beta   90.00
_cell.angle_gamma   90.00
#
_symmetry.space_group_name_H-M   'P 1'
#
loop_
_entity.id
_entity.type
_entity.pdbx_description
1 polymer ?
#
loop_
_entity_poly.entity_id
_entity_poly.type
_entity_poly.pdbx_seq_one_letter_code
_entity_poly.pdbx_strand_id
1 'polypeptide(L)'
;FKPTVTVPKGWEVFTALDGKARSGDTVTWETVDYETLVDSPIFAGLYAKQWSLDPEVTLDAVADAPKYLELAPENLRTFEKLIDEADAVFGARHFDHYNFLLAMTDRMGGIGLEHHRSSENQYEPEALIDWEKMDWARNVVSHELVHSWNGKFRRPEGLWTPDYRTPMQNSLMWVYEGQTQFWGWVLAARSGLQEKDTVLGMFANAVANYSEGQPGRAWRSVEDTTYDPITNSRRPLPYSSLQRSEDYYVEGALTWLEADQIIREGTRGRKGLDDF
;
A
#
# COMPACT_ATOMS: atom_id res chain seq x y z
N PHE A 1 -23.45 -5.98 -11.90
CA PHE A 1 -23.99 -5.57 -10.59
C PHE A 1 -24.18 -4.07 -10.55
N LYS A 2 -25.22 -3.60 -9.85
CA LYS A 2 -25.45 -2.18 -9.61
C LYS A 2 -25.31 -1.91 -8.13
N PRO A 3 -24.14 -1.41 -7.66
CA PRO A 3 -23.91 -1.17 -6.25
C PRO A 3 -24.86 -0.11 -5.70
N THR A 4 -25.39 -0.36 -4.52
CA THR A 4 -26.28 0.57 -3.81
C THR A 4 -26.06 0.40 -2.31
N VAL A 5 -25.83 1.51 -1.60
CA VAL A 5 -25.61 1.53 -0.15
C VAL A 5 -26.51 2.58 0.48
N THR A 6 -27.12 2.24 1.59
CA THR A 6 -27.83 3.21 2.44
C THR A 6 -27.00 3.41 3.71
N VAL A 7 -26.63 4.64 3.99
CA VAL A 7 -25.82 5.04 5.13
C VAL A 7 -26.63 5.87 6.14
N PRO A 8 -26.21 6.02 7.37
CA PRO A 8 -26.84 6.93 8.32
C PRO A 8 -26.86 8.37 7.79
N LYS A 9 -27.87 9.14 8.19
CA LYS A 9 -28.03 10.52 7.77
C LYS A 9 -26.77 11.34 8.04
N GLY A 10 -26.31 12.06 7.01
CA GLY A 10 -25.14 12.95 7.09
C GLY A 10 -23.79 12.24 6.94
N TRP A 11 -23.78 10.94 6.71
CA TRP A 11 -22.55 10.23 6.40
C TRP A 11 -22.14 10.44 4.94
N GLU A 12 -20.85 10.67 4.72
CA GLU A 12 -20.24 10.63 3.39
C GLU A 12 -19.75 9.23 3.04
N VAL A 13 -19.58 9.00 1.73
CA VAL A 13 -19.18 7.70 1.18
C VAL A 13 -18.11 7.92 0.12
N PHE A 14 -17.00 7.18 0.24
CA PHE A 14 -15.89 7.17 -0.70
C PHE A 14 -15.64 5.76 -1.23
N THR A 15 -15.31 5.65 -2.50
CA THR A 15 -14.98 4.42 -3.21
C THR A 15 -14.45 4.76 -4.60
N ALA A 16 -13.75 3.85 -5.24
CA ALA A 16 -13.34 3.97 -6.63
C ALA A 16 -14.42 3.59 -7.66
N LEU A 17 -15.66 3.35 -7.24
CA LEU A 17 -16.79 3.11 -8.16
C LEU A 17 -17.24 4.40 -8.84
N ASP A 18 -17.54 4.29 -10.14
CA ASP A 18 -17.95 5.42 -10.98
C ASP A 18 -19.44 5.76 -10.89
N GLY A 19 -19.79 6.97 -11.33
CA GLY A 19 -21.19 7.39 -11.52
C GLY A 19 -21.96 7.55 -10.22
N LYS A 20 -21.29 8.00 -9.15
CA LYS A 20 -21.88 8.23 -7.82
C LYS A 20 -23.11 9.15 -7.93
N ALA A 21 -24.28 8.64 -7.52
CA ALA A 21 -25.52 9.39 -7.41
C ALA A 21 -26.12 9.18 -6.02
N ARG A 22 -26.54 10.27 -5.36
CA ARG A 22 -27.13 10.25 -4.02
C ARG A 22 -28.59 10.68 -4.05
N SER A 23 -29.44 9.91 -3.36
CA SER A 23 -30.84 10.26 -3.11
C SER A 23 -31.14 10.03 -1.62
N GLY A 24 -31.21 11.11 -0.85
CA GLY A 24 -31.30 11.04 0.61
C GLY A 24 -30.08 10.36 1.23
N ASP A 25 -30.33 9.30 1.96
CA ASP A 25 -29.28 8.51 2.63
C ASP A 25 -28.76 7.33 1.77
N THR A 26 -29.31 7.17 0.55
CA THR A 26 -28.94 6.09 -0.37
C THR A 26 -28.01 6.62 -1.46
N VAL A 27 -26.90 5.92 -1.68
CA VAL A 27 -25.91 6.18 -2.72
C VAL A 27 -25.89 4.99 -3.67
N THR A 28 -25.89 5.28 -4.97
CA THR A 28 -25.80 4.29 -6.05
C THR A 28 -24.68 4.64 -6.99
N TRP A 29 -24.13 3.63 -7.65
CA TRP A 29 -23.10 3.78 -8.68
C TRP A 29 -23.52 3.14 -9.99
N GLU A 30 -22.70 3.28 -11.01
CA GLU A 30 -22.89 2.62 -12.29
C GLU A 30 -22.87 1.10 -12.17
N THR A 31 -23.35 0.43 -13.21
CA THR A 31 -23.30 -1.04 -13.27
C THR A 31 -21.88 -1.48 -13.58
N VAL A 32 -21.37 -2.38 -12.76
CA VAL A 32 -20.02 -2.95 -12.88
C VAL A 32 -20.06 -4.47 -12.93
N ASP A 33 -18.98 -5.10 -13.40
CA ASP A 33 -18.78 -6.53 -13.30
C ASP A 33 -18.51 -6.96 -11.85
N TYR A 34 -18.35 -8.26 -11.62
CA TYR A 34 -18.16 -8.79 -10.28
C TYR A 34 -16.76 -8.49 -9.72
N GLU A 35 -15.74 -8.53 -10.58
CA GLU A 35 -14.36 -8.26 -10.19
C GLU A 35 -14.23 -6.80 -9.71
N THR A 36 -14.70 -5.85 -10.51
CA THR A 36 -14.72 -4.44 -10.13
C THR A 36 -15.50 -4.19 -8.84
N LEU A 37 -16.63 -4.88 -8.63
CA LEU A 37 -17.43 -4.74 -7.43
C LEU A 37 -16.65 -5.15 -6.18
N VAL A 38 -16.01 -6.32 -6.19
CA VAL A 38 -15.31 -6.86 -5.01
C VAL A 38 -13.94 -6.21 -4.79
N ASP A 39 -13.39 -5.57 -5.82
CA ASP A 39 -12.14 -4.81 -5.78
C ASP A 39 -12.35 -3.30 -5.49
N SER A 40 -13.57 -2.89 -5.15
CA SER A 40 -13.91 -1.48 -4.88
C SER A 40 -14.51 -1.34 -3.48
N PRO A 41 -13.69 -1.26 -2.44
CA PRO A 41 -14.16 -1.07 -1.07
C PRO A 41 -14.89 0.25 -0.92
N ILE A 42 -15.74 0.32 0.10
CA ILE A 42 -16.53 1.51 0.42
C ILE A 42 -16.17 1.97 1.83
N PHE A 43 -15.63 3.18 1.95
CA PHE A 43 -15.44 3.87 3.22
C PHE A 43 -16.57 4.85 3.43
N ALA A 44 -17.17 4.82 4.62
CA ALA A 44 -18.26 5.72 4.96
C ALA A 44 -18.14 6.22 6.40
N GLY A 45 -18.41 7.50 6.62
CA GLY A 45 -18.31 8.10 7.94
C GLY A 45 -19.04 9.44 8.06
N LEU A 46 -19.37 9.78 9.32
CA LEU A 46 -19.98 11.09 9.64
C LEU A 46 -18.96 12.22 9.46
N TYR A 47 -17.70 11.98 9.85
CA TYR A 47 -16.61 12.92 9.67
C TYR A 47 -15.78 12.43 8.49
N ALA A 48 -15.84 13.18 7.41
CA ALA A 48 -15.26 12.80 6.15
C ALA A 48 -14.68 14.02 5.42
N LYS A 49 -13.59 13.81 4.70
CA LYS A 49 -12.96 14.87 3.91
C LYS A 49 -12.25 14.26 2.70
N GLN A 50 -12.34 14.97 1.58
CA GLN A 50 -11.65 14.63 0.34
C GLN A 50 -10.70 15.77 -0.04
N TRP A 51 -9.50 15.40 -0.49
CA TRP A 51 -8.55 16.30 -1.12
C TRP A 51 -8.25 15.79 -2.53
N SER A 52 -8.24 16.69 -3.51
CA SER A 52 -7.72 16.40 -4.84
C SER A 52 -6.20 16.51 -4.79
N LEU A 53 -5.48 15.45 -5.16
CA LEU A 53 -4.03 15.44 -5.28
C LEU A 53 -3.60 15.83 -6.69
N ASP A 54 -4.34 15.35 -7.68
CA ASP A 54 -4.27 15.75 -9.08
C ASP A 54 -5.66 15.57 -9.73
N PRO A 55 -5.83 15.78 -11.06
CA PRO A 55 -7.14 15.61 -11.72
C PRO A 55 -7.72 14.20 -11.63
N GLU A 56 -6.90 13.17 -11.44
CA GLU A 56 -7.29 11.76 -11.48
C GLU A 56 -7.13 11.07 -10.10
N VAL A 57 -6.49 11.74 -9.11
CA VAL A 57 -6.18 11.11 -7.81
C VAL A 57 -6.75 11.91 -6.65
N THR A 58 -7.42 11.21 -5.73
CA THR A 58 -7.95 11.80 -4.49
C THR A 58 -7.42 11.10 -3.25
N LEU A 59 -7.38 11.87 -2.16
CA LEU A 59 -7.17 11.39 -0.81
C LEU A 59 -8.49 11.54 -0.07
N ASP A 60 -9.11 10.42 0.28
CA ASP A 60 -10.45 10.34 0.85
C ASP A 60 -10.36 9.81 2.28
N ALA A 61 -10.64 10.62 3.27
CA ALA A 61 -10.52 10.23 4.66
C ALA A 61 -11.86 10.22 5.40
N VAL A 62 -12.06 9.20 6.22
CA VAL A 62 -13.09 9.14 7.26
C VAL A 62 -12.43 9.03 8.63
N ALA A 63 -13.04 9.64 9.65
CA ALA A 63 -12.45 9.72 10.97
C ALA A 63 -13.46 9.59 12.10
N ASP A 64 -12.97 9.24 13.31
CA ASP A 64 -13.78 9.18 14.53
C ASP A 64 -14.14 10.57 15.09
N ALA A 65 -13.41 11.62 14.68
CA ALA A 65 -13.70 13.01 15.04
C ALA A 65 -13.20 13.99 13.97
N PRO A 66 -13.85 15.17 13.82
CA PRO A 66 -13.51 16.12 12.75
C PRO A 66 -12.06 16.65 12.86
N LYS A 67 -11.51 16.76 14.06
CA LYS A 67 -10.12 17.22 14.29
C LYS A 67 -9.07 16.32 13.62
N TYR A 68 -9.36 15.04 13.46
CA TYR A 68 -8.45 14.08 12.83
C TYR A 68 -8.39 14.20 11.30
N LEU A 69 -9.21 15.07 10.71
CA LEU A 69 -9.21 15.41 9.28
C LEU A 69 -8.48 16.73 8.98
N GLU A 70 -7.72 17.23 9.94
CA GLU A 70 -6.87 18.41 9.75
C GLU A 70 -5.53 17.95 9.18
N LEU A 71 -5.27 18.32 7.93
CA LEU A 71 -4.02 18.05 7.23
C LEU A 71 -3.42 19.38 6.79
N ALA A 72 -2.20 19.65 7.23
CA ALA A 72 -1.49 20.87 6.88
C ALA A 72 -1.20 20.91 5.36
N PRO A 73 -1.26 22.07 4.69
CA PRO A 73 -1.01 22.16 3.24
C PRO A 73 0.36 21.65 2.81
N GLU A 74 1.39 21.82 3.63
CA GLU A 74 2.73 21.27 3.40
C GLU A 74 2.75 19.74 3.40
N ASN A 75 1.96 19.12 4.28
CA ASN A 75 1.84 17.67 4.37
C ASN A 75 0.98 17.11 3.20
N LEU A 76 -0.06 17.83 2.80
CA LEU A 76 -0.84 17.46 1.61
C LEU A 76 0.06 17.41 0.35
N ARG A 77 0.97 18.38 0.21
CA ARG A 77 1.91 18.41 -0.92
C ARG A 77 2.84 17.19 -0.98
N THR A 78 3.06 16.46 0.10
CA THR A 78 3.85 15.23 0.05
C THR A 78 3.09 14.08 -0.62
N PHE A 79 1.78 14.05 -0.48
CA PHE A 79 0.93 13.11 -1.23
C PHE A 79 0.86 13.47 -2.73
N GLU A 80 0.76 14.77 -3.06
CA GLU A 80 0.82 15.23 -4.46
C GLU A 80 2.16 14.79 -5.09
N LYS A 81 3.28 15.03 -4.42
CA LYS A 81 4.60 14.61 -4.87
C LYS A 81 4.77 13.10 -4.94
N LEU A 82 4.06 12.33 -4.12
CA LEU A 82 4.09 10.87 -4.21
C LEU A 82 3.61 10.40 -5.59
N ILE A 83 2.57 11.04 -6.12
CA ILE A 83 2.05 10.74 -7.46
C ILE A 83 3.07 11.12 -8.52
N ASP A 84 3.65 12.34 -8.44
CA ASP A 84 4.68 12.79 -9.37
C ASP A 84 5.90 11.84 -9.41
N GLU A 85 6.34 11.37 -8.23
CA GLU A 85 7.48 10.46 -8.11
C GLU A 85 7.16 9.06 -8.62
N ALA A 86 5.93 8.56 -8.41
CA ALA A 86 5.49 7.30 -8.97
C ALA A 86 5.41 7.36 -10.50
N ASP A 87 4.86 8.44 -11.06
CA ASP A 87 4.82 8.66 -12.51
C ASP A 87 6.24 8.74 -13.11
N ALA A 88 7.18 9.38 -12.41
CA ALA A 88 8.57 9.47 -12.84
C ALA A 88 9.28 8.11 -12.86
N VAL A 89 8.94 7.21 -11.91
CA VAL A 89 9.54 5.86 -11.84
C VAL A 89 8.89 4.92 -12.85
N PHE A 90 7.56 4.87 -12.90
CA PHE A 90 6.84 3.87 -13.68
C PHE A 90 6.49 4.31 -15.10
N GLY A 91 6.55 5.61 -15.39
CA GLY A 91 6.41 6.18 -16.73
C GLY A 91 5.00 6.19 -17.31
N ALA A 92 4.04 5.49 -16.72
CA ALA A 92 2.65 5.44 -17.16
C ALA A 92 1.72 5.02 -16.03
N ARG A 93 0.52 5.56 -15.99
CA ARG A 93 -0.59 5.10 -15.14
C ARG A 93 -1.36 3.98 -15.83
N HIS A 94 -1.86 3.03 -15.04
CA HIS A 94 -2.70 1.91 -15.49
C HIS A 94 -4.13 2.03 -14.97
N PHE A 95 -4.45 3.15 -14.36
CA PHE A 95 -5.77 3.52 -13.87
C PHE A 95 -6.21 4.83 -14.54
N ASP A 96 -7.49 5.02 -14.68
CA ASP A 96 -8.13 6.25 -15.14
C ASP A 96 -8.38 7.24 -13.98
N HIS A 97 -8.51 6.71 -12.76
CA HIS A 97 -8.51 7.47 -11.51
C HIS A 97 -8.07 6.58 -10.35
N TYR A 98 -7.67 7.20 -9.22
CA TYR A 98 -7.24 6.49 -8.02
C TYR A 98 -7.71 7.18 -6.74
N ASN A 99 -8.22 6.39 -5.81
CA ASN A 99 -8.69 6.87 -4.52
C ASN A 99 -7.84 6.26 -3.40
N PHE A 100 -7.07 7.07 -2.68
CA PHE A 100 -6.54 6.66 -1.39
C PHE A 100 -7.67 6.73 -0.36
N LEU A 101 -8.12 5.60 0.15
CA LEU A 101 -9.14 5.52 1.18
C LEU A 101 -8.48 5.42 2.55
N LEU A 102 -8.63 6.46 3.39
CA LEU A 102 -8.04 6.51 4.72
C LEU A 102 -9.11 6.38 5.81
N ALA A 103 -8.91 5.47 6.75
CA ALA A 103 -9.66 5.40 8.00
C ALA A 103 -8.78 5.87 9.16
N MET A 104 -9.11 7.04 9.72
CA MET A 104 -8.43 7.65 10.86
C MET A 104 -9.10 7.17 12.14
N THR A 105 -8.74 5.95 12.60
CA THR A 105 -9.42 5.26 13.70
C THR A 105 -8.52 4.21 14.33
N ASP A 106 -8.68 3.97 15.64
CA ASP A 106 -8.04 2.87 16.38
C ASP A 106 -8.90 1.59 16.43
N ARG A 107 -10.00 1.54 15.63
CA ARG A 107 -11.03 0.49 15.72
C ARG A 107 -10.94 -0.59 14.65
N MET A 108 -10.16 -0.39 13.60
CA MET A 108 -10.07 -1.34 12.48
C MET A 108 -8.92 -2.33 12.58
N GLY A 109 -7.88 -2.06 13.35
CA GLY A 109 -6.80 -3.02 13.62
C GLY A 109 -5.72 -3.12 12.55
N GLY A 110 -5.40 -2.02 11.89
CA GLY A 110 -4.29 -1.90 10.93
C GLY A 110 -4.58 -2.61 9.60
N ILE A 111 -4.72 -1.84 8.52
CA ILE A 111 -4.88 -2.35 7.16
C ILE A 111 -4.10 -1.48 6.19
N GLY A 112 -3.38 -2.12 5.28
CA GLY A 112 -3.00 -1.65 3.97
C GLY A 112 -3.47 -2.72 3.00
N LEU A 113 -4.22 -2.35 1.97
CA LEU A 113 -4.73 -3.30 0.97
C LEU A 113 -4.91 -2.61 -0.37
N GLU A 114 -4.30 -3.21 -1.35
CA GLU A 114 -4.25 -2.72 -2.71
C GLU A 114 -5.47 -3.14 -3.55
N HIS A 115 -5.93 -2.23 -4.39
CA HIS A 115 -6.97 -2.42 -5.40
C HIS A 115 -6.54 -1.83 -6.74
N HIS A 116 -7.25 -2.13 -7.83
CA HIS A 116 -6.89 -1.61 -9.15
C HIS A 116 -6.93 -0.08 -9.23
N ARG A 117 -7.92 0.55 -8.57
CA ARG A 117 -8.15 1.99 -8.62
C ARG A 117 -8.26 2.65 -7.25
N SER A 118 -7.84 1.95 -6.20
CA SER A 118 -7.82 2.49 -4.83
C SER A 118 -6.88 1.71 -3.93
N SER A 119 -6.68 2.22 -2.73
CA SER A 119 -6.12 1.47 -1.62
C SER A 119 -6.91 1.72 -0.34
N GLU A 120 -7.05 0.67 0.48
CA GLU A 120 -7.56 0.80 1.85
C GLU A 120 -6.39 1.03 2.80
N ASN A 121 -6.47 2.07 3.60
CA ASN A 121 -5.40 2.40 4.54
C ASN A 121 -6.01 2.78 5.89
N GLN A 122 -5.57 2.16 6.96
CA GLN A 122 -5.95 2.55 8.30
C GLN A 122 -4.75 3.15 9.03
N TYR A 123 -4.99 4.27 9.67
CA TYR A 123 -4.02 4.94 10.52
C TYR A 123 -4.61 5.24 11.90
N GLU A 124 -3.72 5.42 12.88
CA GLU A 124 -4.11 5.97 14.16
C GLU A 124 -4.80 7.33 13.98
N PRO A 125 -5.79 7.69 14.82
CA PRO A 125 -6.59 8.90 14.62
C PRO A 125 -5.78 10.17 14.41
N GLU A 126 -4.65 10.30 15.11
CA GLU A 126 -3.80 11.50 15.09
C GLU A 126 -2.81 11.58 13.92
N ALA A 127 -2.76 10.57 13.05
CA ALA A 127 -1.67 10.44 12.07
C ALA A 127 -1.55 11.63 11.08
N LEU A 128 -2.63 12.34 10.78
CA LEU A 128 -2.58 13.51 9.90
C LEU A 128 -2.21 14.81 10.66
N ILE A 129 -2.45 14.86 11.97
CA ILE A 129 -2.20 16.06 12.80
C ILE A 129 -0.90 15.97 13.59
N ASP A 130 -0.48 14.78 14.01
CA ASP A 130 0.80 14.53 14.70
C ASP A 130 1.82 13.96 13.71
N TRP A 131 2.15 14.79 12.72
CA TRP A 131 2.88 14.37 11.51
C TRP A 131 4.25 13.75 11.81
N GLU A 132 5.01 14.36 12.71
CA GLU A 132 6.38 13.86 13.02
C GLU A 132 6.34 12.52 13.77
N LYS A 133 5.42 12.37 14.72
CA LYS A 133 5.30 11.14 15.51
C LYS A 133 4.92 9.92 14.67
N MET A 134 4.13 10.12 13.64
CA MET A 134 3.62 9.04 12.78
C MET A 134 4.46 8.85 11.51
N ASP A 135 5.63 9.46 11.41
CA ASP A 135 6.48 9.38 10.23
C ASP A 135 6.76 7.93 9.78
N TRP A 136 7.06 7.05 10.71
CA TRP A 136 7.42 5.66 10.46
C TRP A 136 6.32 4.82 9.77
N ALA A 137 5.05 5.21 9.89
CA ALA A 137 3.91 4.43 9.38
C ALA A 137 3.43 4.87 7.99
N ARG A 138 3.82 6.07 7.52
CA ARG A 138 3.22 6.66 6.32
C ARG A 138 3.59 5.99 5.00
N ASN A 139 4.62 5.15 4.98
CA ASN A 139 4.97 4.40 3.78
C ASN A 139 3.89 3.40 3.32
N VAL A 140 2.88 3.11 4.13
CA VAL A 140 1.79 2.21 3.73
C VAL A 140 1.10 2.73 2.48
N VAL A 141 0.73 4.02 2.41
CA VAL A 141 0.06 4.58 1.21
C VAL A 141 0.94 4.53 -0.04
N SER A 142 2.26 4.68 0.09
CA SER A 142 3.17 4.53 -1.04
C SER A 142 3.36 3.07 -1.45
N HIS A 143 3.36 2.15 -0.50
CA HIS A 143 3.36 0.71 -0.74
C HIS A 143 2.11 0.29 -1.54
N GLU A 144 0.93 0.63 -1.05
CA GLU A 144 -0.33 0.27 -1.71
C GLU A 144 -0.48 0.93 -3.09
N LEU A 145 0.04 2.15 -3.27
CA LEU A 145 0.05 2.79 -4.59
C LEU A 145 0.93 2.01 -5.59
N VAL A 146 2.11 1.55 -5.18
CA VAL A 146 3.04 0.79 -6.04
C VAL A 146 2.39 -0.49 -6.55
N HIS A 147 1.51 -1.11 -5.78
CA HIS A 147 0.75 -2.27 -6.21
C HIS A 147 -0.14 -2.02 -7.44
N SER A 148 -0.50 -0.77 -7.75
CA SER A 148 -1.20 -0.47 -9.00
C SER A 148 -0.40 -0.92 -10.22
N TRP A 149 0.93 -0.90 -10.15
CA TRP A 149 1.84 -1.43 -11.18
C TRP A 149 2.27 -2.86 -10.89
N ASN A 150 2.85 -3.11 -9.71
CA ASN A 150 3.36 -4.42 -9.30
C ASN A 150 2.31 -5.17 -8.48
N GLY A 151 1.39 -5.84 -9.15
CA GLY A 151 0.34 -6.62 -8.52
C GLY A 151 -1.00 -6.53 -9.24
N LYS A 152 -1.50 -5.33 -9.50
CA LYS A 152 -2.79 -5.15 -10.17
C LYS A 152 -2.66 -5.10 -11.68
N PHE A 153 -1.69 -4.37 -12.23
CA PHE A 153 -1.43 -4.35 -13.67
C PHE A 153 -0.53 -5.51 -14.11
N ARG A 154 0.63 -5.69 -13.48
CA ARG A 154 1.51 -6.85 -13.69
C ARG A 154 1.55 -7.67 -12.43
N ARG A 155 1.19 -8.93 -12.55
CA ARG A 155 1.14 -9.88 -11.44
C ARG A 155 2.14 -10.99 -11.68
N PRO A 156 2.96 -11.39 -10.68
CA PRO A 156 3.85 -12.55 -10.80
C PRO A 156 3.06 -13.81 -11.14
N GLU A 157 3.69 -14.70 -11.93
CA GLU A 157 3.09 -15.98 -12.29
C GLU A 157 2.66 -16.76 -11.04
N GLY A 158 1.51 -17.37 -11.13
CA GLY A 158 0.92 -18.14 -10.02
C GLY A 158 0.12 -17.30 -9.00
N LEU A 159 0.36 -16.01 -8.89
CA LEU A 159 -0.48 -15.11 -8.08
C LEU A 159 -1.73 -14.63 -8.83
N TRP A 160 -1.73 -14.72 -10.15
CA TRP A 160 -2.95 -14.53 -10.94
C TRP A 160 -3.69 -15.85 -11.09
N THR A 161 -4.99 -15.83 -10.91
CA THR A 161 -5.87 -16.97 -11.13
C THR A 161 -7.07 -16.55 -11.97
N PRO A 162 -7.62 -17.45 -12.82
CA PRO A 162 -8.72 -17.12 -13.71
C PRO A 162 -10.07 -16.96 -12.99
N ASP A 163 -10.15 -17.42 -11.76
CA ASP A 163 -11.35 -17.36 -10.91
C ASP A 163 -11.00 -17.52 -9.42
N TYR A 164 -11.99 -17.25 -8.55
CA TYR A 164 -11.85 -17.35 -7.08
C TYR A 164 -11.82 -18.79 -6.54
N ARG A 165 -11.87 -19.81 -7.37
CA ARG A 165 -11.80 -21.25 -6.99
C ARG A 165 -10.43 -21.84 -7.24
N THR A 166 -9.66 -21.25 -8.14
CA THR A 166 -8.30 -21.69 -8.45
C THR A 166 -7.35 -21.19 -7.35
N PRO A 167 -6.65 -22.09 -6.64
CA PRO A 167 -5.69 -21.68 -5.61
C PRO A 167 -4.52 -20.89 -6.22
N MET A 168 -4.18 -19.76 -5.60
CA MET A 168 -2.96 -19.03 -5.92
C MET A 168 -1.72 -19.80 -5.50
N GLN A 169 -0.60 -19.55 -6.22
CA GLN A 169 0.73 -20.07 -5.90
C GLN A 169 1.60 -18.91 -5.40
N ASN A 170 2.03 -18.99 -4.16
CA ASN A 170 2.66 -17.85 -3.47
C ASN A 170 4.18 -17.73 -3.67
N SER A 171 4.81 -18.63 -4.42
CA SER A 171 6.29 -18.69 -4.54
C SER A 171 6.95 -17.37 -4.98
N LEU A 172 6.23 -16.52 -5.72
CA LEU A 172 6.71 -15.21 -6.16
C LEU A 172 6.16 -14.03 -5.33
N MET A 173 5.63 -14.28 -4.14
CA MET A 173 5.16 -13.23 -3.24
C MET A 173 6.30 -12.26 -2.86
N TRP A 174 7.54 -12.72 -2.80
CA TRP A 174 8.72 -11.87 -2.58
C TRP A 174 8.97 -10.88 -3.73
N VAL A 175 8.49 -11.16 -4.95
CA VAL A 175 8.48 -10.21 -6.07
C VAL A 175 7.31 -9.23 -5.89
N TYR A 176 6.13 -9.76 -5.59
CA TYR A 176 4.91 -8.98 -5.40
C TYR A 176 5.07 -7.98 -4.24
N GLU A 177 5.42 -8.46 -3.07
CA GLU A 177 5.52 -7.65 -1.84
C GLU A 177 6.91 -7.02 -1.66
N GLY A 178 7.97 -7.79 -1.92
CA GLY A 178 9.33 -7.30 -1.67
C GLY A 178 9.73 -6.15 -2.58
N GLN A 179 9.38 -6.19 -3.87
CA GLN A 179 9.62 -5.08 -4.79
C GLN A 179 8.74 -3.88 -4.43
N THR A 180 7.48 -4.13 -4.10
CA THR A 180 6.56 -3.08 -3.67
C THR A 180 7.04 -2.42 -2.39
N GLN A 181 7.53 -3.19 -1.42
CA GLN A 181 8.10 -2.65 -0.19
C GLN A 181 9.35 -1.79 -0.45
N PHE A 182 10.23 -2.23 -1.36
CA PHE A 182 11.38 -1.44 -1.79
C PHE A 182 10.95 -0.09 -2.38
N TRP A 183 10.07 -0.11 -3.37
CA TRP A 183 9.59 1.12 -4.02
C TRP A 183 8.73 1.98 -3.08
N GLY A 184 7.93 1.37 -2.20
CA GLY A 184 7.16 2.08 -1.19
C GLY A 184 8.05 2.93 -0.29
N TRP A 185 9.17 2.39 0.17
CA TRP A 185 10.16 3.13 0.97
C TRP A 185 10.86 4.21 0.15
N VAL A 186 11.31 3.89 -1.06
CA VAL A 186 12.00 4.85 -1.93
C VAL A 186 11.10 6.03 -2.29
N LEU A 187 9.86 5.77 -2.70
CA LEU A 187 8.90 6.81 -3.08
C LEU A 187 8.47 7.65 -1.87
N ALA A 188 8.28 7.04 -0.69
CA ALA A 188 7.98 7.78 0.53
C ALA A 188 9.08 8.79 0.89
N ALA A 189 10.35 8.40 0.73
CA ALA A 189 11.48 9.32 0.95
C ALA A 189 11.58 10.40 -0.13
N ARG A 190 11.39 10.05 -1.41
CA ARG A 190 11.52 10.98 -2.55
C ARG A 190 10.43 12.05 -2.54
N SER A 191 9.21 11.68 -2.20
CA SER A 191 8.08 12.60 -2.07
C SER A 191 8.14 13.50 -0.82
N GLY A 192 8.90 13.08 0.19
CA GLY A 192 8.89 13.69 1.52
C GLY A 192 7.70 13.25 2.38
N LEU A 193 6.99 12.20 1.97
CA LEU A 193 5.93 11.58 2.76
C LEU A 193 6.50 11.00 4.06
N GLN A 194 7.72 10.48 3.99
CA GLN A 194 8.57 10.15 5.15
C GLN A 194 9.89 10.91 5.07
N GLU A 195 10.44 11.23 6.22
CA GLU A 195 11.78 11.82 6.28
C GLU A 195 12.81 10.83 5.70
N LYS A 196 13.74 11.36 4.89
CA LYS A 196 14.79 10.54 4.28
C LYS A 196 15.59 9.73 5.30
N ASP A 197 15.92 10.35 6.43
CA ASP A 197 16.71 9.69 7.48
C ASP A 197 15.90 8.56 8.16
N THR A 198 14.58 8.69 8.27
CA THR A 198 13.70 7.62 8.73
C THR A 198 13.79 6.44 7.79
N VAL A 199 13.65 6.64 6.48
CA VAL A 199 13.73 5.56 5.49
C VAL A 199 15.10 4.91 5.44
N LEU A 200 16.18 5.68 5.50
CA LEU A 200 17.54 5.14 5.61
C LEU A 200 17.72 4.33 6.90
N GLY A 201 17.12 4.78 8.00
CA GLY A 201 17.08 4.04 9.27
C GLY A 201 16.30 2.72 9.15
N MET A 202 15.21 2.70 8.39
CA MET A 202 14.44 1.46 8.11
C MET A 202 15.30 0.44 7.34
N PHE A 203 15.99 0.86 6.27
CA PHE A 203 16.92 -0.01 5.55
C PHE A 203 18.06 -0.50 6.44
N ALA A 204 18.69 0.39 7.22
CA ALA A 204 19.78 0.01 8.11
C ALA A 204 19.32 -0.98 9.19
N ASN A 205 18.15 -0.78 9.77
CA ASN A 205 17.54 -1.71 10.72
C ASN A 205 17.24 -3.06 10.09
N ALA A 206 16.70 -3.07 8.86
CA ALA A 206 16.44 -4.29 8.11
C ALA A 206 17.75 -5.07 7.87
N VAL A 207 18.81 -4.39 7.39
CA VAL A 207 20.12 -5.01 7.19
C VAL A 207 20.66 -5.60 8.50
N ALA A 208 20.64 -4.86 9.60
CA ALA A 208 21.13 -5.34 10.89
C ALA A 208 20.32 -6.54 11.38
N ASN A 209 18.99 -6.49 11.27
CA ASN A 209 18.12 -7.57 11.69
C ASN A 209 18.38 -8.86 10.89
N TYR A 210 18.48 -8.77 9.55
CA TYR A 210 18.70 -9.94 8.71
C TYR A 210 20.14 -10.43 8.70
N SER A 211 21.14 -9.59 9.03
CA SER A 211 22.54 -10.01 9.17
C SER A 211 22.79 -10.78 10.47
N GLU A 212 22.26 -10.29 11.59
CA GLU A 212 22.61 -10.75 12.91
C GLU A 212 21.45 -11.37 13.70
N GLY A 213 20.23 -10.88 13.46
CA GLY A 213 19.05 -11.18 14.26
C GLY A 213 18.20 -12.36 13.79
N GLN A 214 18.42 -12.89 12.57
CA GLN A 214 17.58 -13.90 11.95
C GLN A 214 18.31 -15.22 11.65
N PRO A 215 18.65 -16.02 12.66
CA PRO A 215 19.34 -17.30 12.47
C PRO A 215 18.54 -18.32 11.64
N GLY A 216 17.23 -18.15 11.52
CA GLY A 216 16.36 -18.97 10.67
C GLY A 216 16.74 -18.94 9.18
N ARG A 217 17.43 -17.89 8.71
CA ARG A 217 17.95 -17.79 7.34
C ARG A 217 18.96 -18.90 6.99
N ALA A 218 19.60 -19.51 7.98
CA ALA A 218 20.53 -20.60 7.74
C ALA A 218 19.87 -21.89 7.23
N TRP A 219 18.57 -22.07 7.44
CA TRP A 219 17.86 -23.29 7.08
C TRP A 219 16.57 -23.09 6.31
N ARG A 220 15.98 -21.88 6.32
CA ARG A 220 14.73 -21.57 5.67
C ARG A 220 14.91 -20.41 4.69
N SER A 221 14.52 -20.59 3.42
CA SER A 221 14.60 -19.55 2.39
C SER A 221 13.54 -18.46 2.57
N VAL A 222 13.74 -17.30 1.94
CA VAL A 222 12.71 -16.23 1.91
C VAL A 222 11.47 -16.69 1.14
N GLU A 223 11.65 -17.50 0.07
CA GLU A 223 10.54 -18.07 -0.70
C GLU A 223 9.63 -18.93 0.19
N ASP A 224 10.21 -19.74 1.08
CA ASP A 224 9.42 -20.59 1.97
C ASP A 224 8.53 -19.76 2.93
N THR A 225 8.94 -18.55 3.29
CA THR A 225 8.12 -17.65 4.14
C THR A 225 6.88 -17.12 3.44
N THR A 226 6.79 -17.24 2.11
CA THR A 226 5.62 -16.80 1.33
C THR A 226 4.37 -17.61 1.62
N TYR A 227 4.51 -18.77 2.25
CA TYR A 227 3.39 -19.62 2.67
C TYR A 227 2.89 -19.34 4.08
N ASP A 228 3.56 -18.48 4.83
CA ASP A 228 3.22 -18.18 6.23
C ASP A 228 1.81 -17.61 6.43
N PRO A 229 1.27 -16.73 5.58
CA PRO A 229 -0.11 -16.27 5.70
C PRO A 229 -1.13 -17.41 5.72
N ILE A 230 -0.84 -18.50 4.99
CA ILE A 230 -1.69 -19.70 4.92
C ILE A 230 -1.43 -20.63 6.11
N THR A 231 -0.16 -20.94 6.37
CA THR A 231 0.21 -21.96 7.37
C THR A 231 0.06 -21.47 8.80
N ASN A 232 0.27 -20.18 9.04
CA ASN A 232 0.31 -19.58 10.37
C ASN A 232 -0.88 -18.65 10.65
N SER A 233 -1.75 -18.40 9.66
CA SER A 233 -2.87 -17.47 9.77
C SER A 233 -2.43 -16.08 10.30
N ARG A 234 -1.27 -15.61 9.90
CA ARG A 234 -0.61 -14.37 10.34
C ARG A 234 -0.49 -14.25 11.87
N ARG A 235 -0.37 -15.36 12.56
CA ARG A 235 -0.18 -15.38 14.03
C ARG A 235 1.32 -15.39 14.32
N PRO A 236 1.79 -14.58 15.28
CA PRO A 236 3.18 -14.63 15.71
C PRO A 236 3.57 -16.04 16.15
N LEU A 237 4.65 -16.56 15.58
CA LEU A 237 5.20 -17.86 15.96
C LEU A 237 6.12 -17.71 17.17
N PRO A 238 6.19 -18.72 18.06
CA PRO A 238 7.26 -18.80 19.04
C PRO A 238 8.62 -18.80 18.31
N TYR A 239 9.61 -18.09 18.87
CA TYR A 239 10.95 -18.04 18.29
C TYR A 239 10.98 -17.51 16.83
N SER A 240 10.30 -16.40 16.56
CA SER A 240 10.12 -15.84 15.21
C SER A 240 11.44 -15.65 14.46
N SER A 241 12.53 -15.23 15.14
CA SER A 241 13.86 -15.09 14.52
C SER A 241 14.44 -16.41 14.00
N LEU A 242 14.13 -17.54 14.67
CA LEU A 242 14.57 -18.88 14.25
C LEU A 242 13.62 -19.47 13.20
N GLN A 243 12.33 -19.25 13.35
CA GLN A 243 11.32 -19.80 12.45
C GLN A 243 11.06 -18.96 11.22
N ARG A 244 11.41 -17.68 11.25
CA ARG A 244 11.10 -16.66 10.26
C ARG A 244 9.58 -16.45 10.15
N SER A 245 9.13 -15.36 9.55
CA SER A 245 7.71 -15.12 9.27
C SER A 245 7.59 -13.94 8.31
N GLU A 246 6.87 -14.11 7.21
CA GLU A 246 6.53 -13.06 6.23
C GLU A 246 7.75 -12.20 5.81
N ASP A 247 8.96 -12.76 5.87
CA ASP A 247 10.21 -12.04 5.58
C ASP A 247 10.32 -11.60 4.13
N TYR A 248 9.44 -12.11 3.26
CA TYR A 248 9.35 -11.74 1.87
C TYR A 248 9.04 -10.25 1.64
N TYR A 249 8.48 -9.53 2.63
CA TYR A 249 8.37 -8.07 2.59
C TYR A 249 9.74 -7.41 2.75
N VAL A 250 10.34 -7.55 3.90
CA VAL A 250 11.51 -6.76 4.30
C VAL A 250 12.80 -7.34 3.73
N GLU A 251 13.04 -8.66 3.82
CA GLU A 251 14.18 -9.28 3.15
C GLU A 251 14.02 -9.25 1.63
N GLY A 252 12.78 -9.34 1.14
CA GLY A 252 12.45 -9.09 -0.26
C GLY A 252 12.91 -7.71 -0.71
N ALA A 253 12.57 -6.65 0.06
CA ALA A 253 13.03 -5.28 -0.25
C ALA A 253 14.57 -5.15 -0.28
N LEU A 254 15.29 -5.85 0.61
CA LEU A 254 16.76 -5.88 0.58
C LEU A 254 17.29 -6.59 -0.67
N THR A 255 16.62 -7.63 -1.15
CA THR A 255 16.97 -8.31 -2.40
C THR A 255 16.84 -7.36 -3.60
N TRP A 256 15.81 -6.54 -3.63
CA TRP A 256 15.63 -5.53 -4.68
C TRP A 256 16.61 -4.37 -4.55
N LEU A 257 16.99 -3.96 -3.34
CA LEU A 257 18.08 -3.01 -3.12
C LEU A 257 19.41 -3.53 -3.67
N GLU A 258 19.74 -4.82 -3.43
CA GLU A 258 20.92 -5.46 -3.98
C GLU A 258 20.87 -5.53 -5.51
N ALA A 259 19.71 -5.86 -6.09
CA ALA A 259 19.51 -5.86 -7.53
C ALA A 259 19.74 -4.46 -8.14
N ASP A 260 19.20 -3.41 -7.54
CA ASP A 260 19.45 -2.02 -7.95
C ASP A 260 20.94 -1.68 -7.91
N GLN A 261 21.64 -2.05 -6.84
CA GLN A 261 23.06 -1.82 -6.68
C GLN A 261 23.87 -2.55 -7.77
N ILE A 262 23.57 -3.82 -8.05
CA ILE A 262 24.24 -4.60 -9.12
C ILE A 262 24.03 -3.94 -10.49
N ILE A 263 22.82 -3.48 -10.80
CA ILE A 263 22.53 -2.78 -12.06
C ILE A 263 23.35 -1.48 -12.14
N ARG A 264 23.37 -0.69 -11.07
CA ARG A 264 24.14 0.58 -11.03
C ARG A 264 25.63 0.35 -11.18
N GLU A 265 26.21 -0.62 -10.49
CA GLU A 265 27.62 -0.98 -10.61
C GLU A 265 27.96 -1.46 -12.03
N GLY A 266 27.18 -2.40 -12.57
CA GLY A 266 27.36 -2.94 -13.92
C GLY A 266 27.23 -1.91 -15.03
N THR A 267 26.46 -0.86 -14.80
CA THR A 267 26.20 0.22 -15.77
C THR A 267 27.00 1.50 -15.47
N ARG A 268 27.83 1.52 -14.43
CA ARG A 268 28.55 2.70 -13.94
C ARG A 268 27.59 3.85 -13.59
N GLY A 269 26.50 3.53 -12.90
CA GLY A 269 25.47 4.46 -12.46
C GLY A 269 24.55 5.01 -13.55
N ARG A 270 24.61 4.45 -14.77
CA ARG A 270 23.76 4.92 -15.87
C ARG A 270 22.35 4.34 -15.88
N LYS A 271 22.16 3.23 -15.18
CA LYS A 271 20.87 2.56 -15.01
C LYS A 271 20.68 2.13 -13.57
N GLY A 272 19.45 2.06 -13.16
CA GLY A 272 18.99 1.53 -11.89
C GLY A 272 17.80 0.61 -12.08
N LEU A 273 17.15 0.23 -10.99
CA LEU A 273 15.93 -0.56 -11.02
C LEU A 273 14.76 0.21 -11.66
N ASP A 274 14.80 1.52 -11.66
CA ASP A 274 13.88 2.43 -12.33
C ASP A 274 13.95 2.37 -13.89
N ASP A 275 14.97 1.73 -14.46
CA ASP A 275 15.06 1.44 -15.90
C ASP A 275 14.48 0.08 -16.30
N PHE A 276 14.09 -0.73 -15.32
CA PHE A 276 13.61 -2.11 -15.53
C PHE A 276 12.09 -2.17 -15.66
#